data_0af7ccd016182ea1fe250cb54e17c9ff
#
_entry.id   0af7ccd016182ea1fe250cb54e17c9ff
#
_cell.length_a   1.000
_cell.length_b   1.000
_cell.length_c   1.000
_cell.angle_alpha   90.00
_cell.angle_beta   90.00
_cell.angle_gamma   90.00
#
_symmetry.space_group_name_H-M   'P 1'
#
loop_
_entity.id
_entity.type
_entity.pdbx_description
1 polymer ?
#
loop_
_entity_poly.entity_id
_entity_poly.type
_entity_poly.pdbx_seq_one_letter_code
_entity_poly.pdbx_strand_id
1 'polypeptide(L)'
;MRRLLIALTALTLPATALAQTRELSTTGVPLDRVVAIVNEGIVLQSQLDSQTRLIAGRLREQGTQLPSNDVIRQQVLERLVLQEVQIQRAQRLGVKVSDEMLNEALRDVARRNGIPFEQMPLALEAQGIDYAGYREEMRREITLSLLRQRDVFPRIYVSPRELEQALERQAGQADQNAEFDVSHILLTLPESATADQIERVERLARDIRARAAGGEDFGQLALAYSNAQSALERGKLGWRRLGQLPQFIADLVVKMQPGDVSEPVRTPTGFHLVRLDEARGGGGGPMLVEQIHARHILMRPNEVQDDATTRQRLAAIRGRILAGEDFEALASVTSEDPGSATRGGDLGWTSPGTFDPQFEEVLSGLGEGEISEPFRTQFGWHIVQMLGKRTHDQSDEVRRQRVLTALRESKVDEETELWLRRLRDDAYVEYRSR
;
A
#
# COMPACT_ATOMS: atom_id res chain seq x y z
N MET A 1 20.43 -50.80 81.34
CA MET A 1 20.27 -49.52 80.60
C MET A 1 20.23 -49.81 79.11
N ARG A 2 19.08 -50.01 78.58
CA ARG A 2 18.86 -50.24 77.09
C ARG A 2 18.10 -49.06 76.54
N ARG A 3 18.74 -48.32 75.69
CA ARG A 3 18.09 -47.20 74.93
C ARG A 3 17.43 -47.77 73.68
N LEU A 4 16.11 -47.66 73.64
CA LEU A 4 15.30 -47.95 72.42
C LEU A 4 15.38 -46.76 71.49
N LEU A 5 15.87 -46.97 70.27
CA LEU A 5 15.78 -45.99 69.15
C LEU A 5 14.51 -46.31 68.40
N ILE A 6 13.58 -45.35 68.37
CA ILE A 6 12.36 -45.38 67.51
C ILE A 6 12.73 -44.69 66.23
N ALA A 7 12.74 -45.43 65.10
CA ALA A 7 12.89 -44.89 63.76
C ALA A 7 11.55 -44.35 63.27
N LEU A 8 11.48 -43.07 63.02
CA LEU A 8 10.30 -42.35 62.40
C LEU A 8 10.45 -42.38 60.89
N THR A 9 9.74 -43.28 60.22
CA THR A 9 9.62 -43.30 58.73
C THR A 9 8.67 -42.23 58.34
N ALA A 10 9.18 -41.13 57.72
CA ALA A 10 8.39 -40.09 57.10
C ALA A 10 7.89 -40.60 55.76
N LEU A 11 6.59 -40.79 55.64
CA LEU A 11 5.86 -41.13 54.40
C LEU A 11 5.65 -39.81 53.60
N THR A 12 6.47 -39.57 52.58
CA THR A 12 6.28 -38.44 51.65
C THR A 12 5.20 -38.81 50.64
N LEU A 13 3.99 -38.28 50.82
CA LEU A 13 2.93 -38.27 49.80
C LEU A 13 3.30 -37.24 48.72
N PRO A 14 3.22 -37.57 47.40
CA PRO A 14 3.35 -36.57 46.37
C PRO A 14 2.10 -35.67 46.40
N ALA A 15 2.29 -34.40 46.74
CA ALA A 15 1.26 -33.38 46.56
C ALA A 15 1.04 -33.16 45.04
N THR A 16 0.04 -33.82 44.49
CA THR A 16 -0.51 -33.40 43.18
C THR A 16 -1.11 -32.02 43.38
N ALA A 17 -0.39 -31.01 42.93
CA ALA A 17 -0.91 -29.67 42.83
C ALA A 17 -2.01 -29.67 41.75
N LEU A 18 -3.24 -29.88 42.18
CA LEU A 18 -4.41 -29.47 41.38
C LEU A 18 -4.34 -27.96 41.25
N ALA A 19 -3.93 -27.49 40.08
CA ALA A 19 -4.04 -26.08 39.71
C ALA A 19 -5.53 -25.75 39.73
N GLN A 20 -6.04 -25.27 40.85
CA GLN A 20 -7.36 -24.66 40.93
C GLN A 20 -7.27 -23.35 40.12
N THR A 21 -7.89 -23.32 38.95
CA THR A 21 -8.21 -22.09 38.26
C THR A 21 -9.17 -21.31 39.18
N ARG A 22 -8.62 -20.39 39.94
CA ARG A 22 -9.41 -19.49 40.79
C ARG A 22 -10.12 -18.53 39.86
N GLU A 23 -11.46 -18.60 39.82
CA GLU A 23 -12.25 -17.58 39.16
C GLU A 23 -11.92 -16.23 39.80
N LEU A 24 -11.32 -15.33 39.02
CA LEU A 24 -10.90 -13.99 39.44
C LEU A 24 -12.03 -12.97 39.41
N SER A 25 -13.24 -13.35 38.96
CA SER A 25 -14.40 -12.47 38.92
C SER A 25 -15.41 -12.79 40.01
N THR A 26 -15.65 -11.84 40.90
CA THR A 26 -16.70 -11.93 41.94
C THR A 26 -18.10 -11.66 41.38
N THR A 27 -18.24 -11.23 40.10
CA THR A 27 -19.49 -10.88 39.43
C THR A 27 -20.01 -11.96 38.50
N GLY A 28 -19.30 -13.12 38.39
CA GLY A 28 -19.71 -14.20 37.50
C GLY A 28 -19.55 -13.91 36.00
N VAL A 29 -18.97 -12.77 35.63
CA VAL A 29 -18.66 -12.46 34.21
C VAL A 29 -17.41 -13.25 33.87
N PRO A 30 -17.45 -14.19 32.90
CA PRO A 30 -16.28 -14.95 32.51
C PRO A 30 -15.19 -14.01 32.00
N LEU A 31 -13.96 -14.21 32.49
CA LEU A 31 -12.79 -13.55 31.93
C LEU A 31 -12.63 -13.97 30.46
N ASP A 32 -12.09 -13.07 29.66
CA ASP A 32 -11.85 -13.34 28.24
C ASP A 32 -10.93 -14.55 28.06
N ARG A 33 -11.21 -15.36 27.05
CA ARG A 33 -10.52 -16.62 26.81
C ARG A 33 -9.41 -16.43 25.78
N VAL A 34 -8.25 -17.03 26.03
CA VAL A 34 -7.16 -17.11 25.06
C VAL A 34 -7.48 -18.19 24.03
N VAL A 35 -7.55 -17.83 22.74
CA VAL A 35 -7.77 -18.76 21.61
C VAL A 35 -6.50 -19.10 20.86
N ALA A 36 -5.49 -18.23 20.90
CA ALA A 36 -4.14 -18.54 20.43
C ALA A 36 -3.08 -17.82 21.27
N ILE A 37 -1.94 -18.46 21.43
CA ILE A 37 -0.70 -17.86 21.95
C ILE A 37 0.19 -17.63 20.74
N VAL A 38 0.76 -16.43 20.63
CA VAL A 38 1.60 -16.02 19.50
C VAL A 38 2.88 -15.43 20.08
N ASN A 39 3.97 -16.20 20.09
CA ASN A 39 5.21 -15.85 20.79
C ASN A 39 4.93 -15.42 22.27
N GLU A 40 5.12 -14.12 22.57
CA GLU A 40 4.86 -13.53 23.90
C GLU A 40 3.46 -12.90 24.02
N GLY A 41 2.68 -12.86 22.93
CA GLY A 41 1.34 -12.28 22.87
C GLY A 41 0.22 -13.32 22.83
N ILE A 42 -1.01 -12.84 22.84
CA ILE A 42 -2.21 -13.68 22.84
C ILE A 42 -3.27 -13.11 21.91
N VAL A 43 -4.10 -14.00 21.36
CA VAL A 43 -5.35 -13.65 20.69
C VAL A 43 -6.51 -14.05 21.60
N LEU A 44 -7.43 -13.14 21.85
CA LEU A 44 -8.56 -13.32 22.74
C LEU A 44 -9.82 -13.78 21.98
N GLN A 45 -10.69 -14.51 22.68
CA GLN A 45 -11.98 -14.96 22.17
C GLN A 45 -12.87 -13.79 21.75
N SER A 46 -12.91 -12.72 22.57
CA SER A 46 -13.69 -11.51 22.28
C SER A 46 -13.25 -10.83 20.98
N GLN A 47 -11.94 -10.77 20.73
CA GLN A 47 -11.40 -10.23 19.48
C GLN A 47 -11.84 -11.08 18.29
N LEU A 48 -11.70 -12.41 18.39
CA LEU A 48 -12.11 -13.36 17.36
C LEU A 48 -13.63 -13.23 17.07
N ASP A 49 -14.46 -13.17 18.10
CA ASP A 49 -15.90 -13.07 17.95
C ASP A 49 -16.33 -11.72 17.36
N SER A 50 -15.69 -10.64 17.77
CA SER A 50 -15.97 -9.30 17.23
C SER A 50 -15.62 -9.21 15.74
N GLN A 51 -14.42 -9.62 15.36
CA GLN A 51 -13.99 -9.61 13.97
C GLN A 51 -14.81 -10.58 13.10
N THR A 52 -15.18 -11.75 13.64
CA THR A 52 -16.04 -12.71 12.93
C THR A 52 -17.42 -12.11 12.64
N ARG A 53 -18.05 -11.43 13.63
CA ARG A 53 -19.33 -10.76 13.41
C ARG A 53 -19.26 -9.67 12.37
N LEU A 54 -18.21 -8.83 12.43
CA LEU A 54 -17.99 -7.73 11.50
C LEU A 54 -17.84 -8.23 10.05
N ILE A 55 -17.01 -9.26 9.83
CA ILE A 55 -16.79 -9.85 8.51
C ILE A 55 -18.04 -10.55 8.02
N ALA A 56 -18.72 -11.34 8.87
CA ALA A 56 -19.95 -12.00 8.50
C ALA A 56 -21.07 -10.99 8.16
N GLY A 57 -21.14 -9.85 8.86
CA GLY A 57 -22.05 -8.75 8.56
C GLY A 57 -21.79 -8.17 7.17
N ARG A 58 -20.55 -7.80 6.88
CA ARG A 58 -20.13 -7.25 5.58
C ARG A 58 -20.44 -8.21 4.42
N LEU A 59 -20.15 -9.49 4.60
CA LEU A 59 -20.43 -10.50 3.57
C LEU A 59 -21.94 -10.66 3.31
N ARG A 60 -22.79 -10.56 4.36
CA ARG A 60 -24.25 -10.57 4.19
C ARG A 60 -24.76 -9.35 3.44
N GLU A 61 -24.26 -8.16 3.78
CA GLU A 61 -24.63 -6.92 3.08
C GLU A 61 -24.28 -6.96 1.60
N GLN A 62 -23.20 -7.67 1.23
CA GLN A 62 -22.81 -7.93 -0.15
C GLN A 62 -23.65 -9.03 -0.85
N GLY A 63 -24.66 -9.58 -0.18
CA GLY A 63 -25.50 -10.64 -0.72
C GLY A 63 -24.77 -12.00 -0.86
N THR A 64 -23.63 -12.16 -0.17
CA THR A 64 -22.80 -13.37 -0.26
C THR A 64 -23.37 -14.48 0.60
N GLN A 65 -23.49 -15.69 0.04
CA GLN A 65 -23.79 -16.88 0.84
C GLN A 65 -22.60 -17.15 1.79
N LEU A 66 -22.88 -17.16 3.10
CA LEU A 66 -21.83 -17.35 4.10
C LEU A 66 -21.34 -18.80 4.12
N PRO A 67 -20.01 -19.04 4.19
CA PRO A 67 -19.48 -20.33 4.61
C PRO A 67 -19.94 -20.69 6.03
N SER A 68 -19.64 -21.89 6.48
CA SER A 68 -19.94 -22.27 7.86
C SER A 68 -19.24 -21.28 8.83
N ASN A 69 -19.84 -21.03 9.98
CA ASN A 69 -19.28 -20.13 10.96
C ASN A 69 -17.87 -20.55 11.40
N ASP A 70 -17.58 -21.85 11.43
CA ASP A 70 -16.28 -22.39 11.80
C ASP A 70 -15.19 -22.02 10.77
N VAL A 71 -15.53 -22.04 9.48
CA VAL A 71 -14.60 -21.64 8.41
C VAL A 71 -14.26 -20.15 8.54
N ILE A 72 -15.27 -19.29 8.71
CA ILE A 72 -15.04 -17.84 8.89
C ILE A 72 -14.18 -17.60 10.13
N ARG A 73 -14.51 -18.26 11.26
CA ARG A 73 -13.76 -18.13 12.51
C ARG A 73 -12.31 -18.56 12.36
N GLN A 74 -12.06 -19.66 11.64
CA GLN A 74 -10.69 -20.12 11.39
C GLN A 74 -9.90 -19.09 10.57
N GLN A 75 -10.48 -18.59 9.48
CA GLN A 75 -9.84 -17.57 8.65
C GLN A 75 -9.56 -16.26 9.42
N VAL A 76 -10.51 -15.84 10.25
CA VAL A 76 -10.34 -14.67 11.11
C VAL A 76 -9.25 -14.91 12.16
N LEU A 77 -9.19 -16.09 12.75
CA LEU A 77 -8.16 -16.45 13.72
C LEU A 77 -6.76 -16.41 13.09
N GLU A 78 -6.58 -16.99 11.91
CA GLU A 78 -5.30 -16.93 11.18
C GLU A 78 -4.89 -15.48 10.87
N ARG A 79 -5.84 -14.65 10.45
CA ARG A 79 -5.61 -13.21 10.23
C ARG A 79 -5.17 -12.49 11.51
N LEU A 80 -5.85 -12.74 12.64
CA LEU A 80 -5.50 -12.15 13.93
C LEU A 80 -4.12 -12.59 14.42
N VAL A 81 -3.78 -13.87 14.26
CA VAL A 81 -2.45 -14.42 14.56
C VAL A 81 -1.38 -13.70 13.75
N LEU A 82 -1.59 -13.55 12.45
CA LEU A 82 -0.63 -12.89 11.56
C LEU A 82 -0.50 -11.39 11.87
N GLN A 83 -1.59 -10.73 12.25
CA GLN A 83 -1.56 -9.34 12.73
C GLN A 83 -0.76 -9.21 14.03
N GLU A 84 -0.94 -10.13 14.99
CA GLU A 84 -0.21 -10.12 16.26
C GLU A 84 1.31 -10.29 16.02
N VAL A 85 1.72 -11.22 15.15
CA VAL A 85 3.13 -11.39 14.75
C VAL A 85 3.72 -10.10 14.19
N GLN A 86 2.97 -9.41 13.33
CA GLN A 86 3.39 -8.13 12.75
C GLN A 86 3.50 -7.02 13.80
N ILE A 87 2.54 -6.92 14.72
CA ILE A 87 2.55 -5.92 15.81
C ILE A 87 3.78 -6.13 16.70
N GLN A 88 4.09 -7.37 17.08
CA GLN A 88 5.30 -7.69 17.87
C GLN A 88 6.58 -7.32 17.09
N ARG A 89 6.61 -7.55 15.78
CA ARG A 89 7.72 -7.12 14.93
C ARG A 89 7.87 -5.60 14.94
N ALA A 90 6.76 -4.86 14.81
CA ALA A 90 6.73 -3.41 14.87
C ALA A 90 7.27 -2.88 16.21
N GLN A 91 6.84 -3.49 17.33
CA GLN A 91 7.31 -3.15 18.68
C GLN A 91 8.82 -3.38 18.84
N ARG A 92 9.33 -4.54 18.39
CA ARG A 92 10.77 -4.85 18.41
C ARG A 92 11.60 -3.86 17.60
N LEU A 93 11.05 -3.34 16.52
CA LEU A 93 11.70 -2.33 15.67
C LEU A 93 11.50 -0.89 16.17
N GLY A 94 10.75 -0.69 17.24
CA GLY A 94 10.45 0.65 17.77
C GLY A 94 9.54 1.49 16.88
N VAL A 95 8.71 0.86 16.04
CA VAL A 95 7.68 1.56 15.26
C VAL A 95 6.61 2.06 16.21
N LYS A 96 6.41 3.38 16.25
CA LYS A 96 5.43 4.03 17.11
C LYS A 96 4.54 4.97 16.29
N VAL A 97 3.27 4.94 16.59
CA VAL A 97 2.26 5.88 16.04
C VAL A 97 1.98 6.92 17.09
N SER A 98 2.35 8.17 16.83
CA SER A 98 2.05 9.27 17.74
C SER A 98 0.56 9.62 17.73
N ASP A 99 0.09 10.31 18.77
CA ASP A 99 -1.31 10.77 18.82
C ASP A 99 -1.60 11.81 17.75
N GLU A 100 -0.62 12.60 17.35
CA GLU A 100 -0.74 13.58 16.25
C GLU A 100 -1.00 12.83 14.93
N MET A 101 -0.20 11.81 14.61
CA MET A 101 -0.35 11.00 13.40
C MET A 101 -1.71 10.28 13.38
N LEU A 102 -2.11 9.70 14.53
CA LEU A 102 -3.42 9.07 14.65
C LEU A 102 -4.56 10.06 14.43
N ASN A 103 -4.49 11.24 15.07
CA ASN A 103 -5.52 12.26 14.93
C ASN A 103 -5.59 12.81 13.49
N GLU A 104 -4.47 12.94 12.80
CA GLU A 104 -4.46 13.31 11.38
C GLU A 104 -5.17 12.27 10.52
N ALA A 105 -4.86 10.99 10.68
CA ALA A 105 -5.54 9.91 9.98
C ALA A 105 -7.06 9.89 10.26
N LEU A 106 -7.46 10.10 11.51
CA LEU A 106 -8.88 10.18 11.88
C LEU A 106 -9.57 11.41 11.26
N ARG A 107 -8.90 12.58 11.18
CA ARG A 107 -9.43 13.75 10.46
C ARG A 107 -9.61 13.46 8.98
N ASP A 108 -8.69 12.73 8.37
CA ASP A 108 -8.80 12.34 6.96
C ASP A 108 -10.00 11.42 6.73
N VAL A 109 -10.24 10.46 7.62
CA VAL A 109 -11.43 9.60 7.57
C VAL A 109 -12.69 10.43 7.72
N ALA A 110 -12.76 11.32 8.70
CA ALA A 110 -13.89 12.21 8.93
C ALA A 110 -14.20 13.07 7.70
N ARG A 111 -13.16 13.68 7.12
CA ARG A 111 -13.27 14.53 5.92
C ARG A 111 -13.80 13.75 4.70
N ARG A 112 -13.32 12.52 4.46
CA ARG A 112 -13.81 11.66 3.37
C ARG A 112 -15.27 11.25 3.52
N ASN A 113 -15.74 11.16 4.76
CA ASN A 113 -17.14 10.84 5.07
C ASN A 113 -18.03 12.10 5.24
N GLY A 114 -17.48 13.30 5.01
CA GLY A 114 -18.23 14.55 5.15
C GLY A 114 -18.65 14.87 6.59
N ILE A 115 -17.93 14.34 7.59
CA ILE A 115 -18.24 14.48 9.02
C ILE A 115 -17.20 15.42 9.66
N PRO A 116 -17.60 16.46 10.41
CA PRO A 116 -16.68 17.21 11.26
C PRO A 116 -15.96 16.27 12.25
N PHE A 117 -14.66 16.43 12.43
CA PHE A 117 -13.86 15.56 13.29
C PHE A 117 -14.41 15.45 14.73
N GLU A 118 -14.89 16.56 15.27
CA GLU A 118 -15.47 16.67 16.61
C GLU A 118 -16.77 15.85 16.76
N GLN A 119 -17.48 15.59 15.66
CA GLN A 119 -18.71 14.81 15.63
C GLN A 119 -18.46 13.31 15.37
N MET A 120 -17.23 12.93 15.05
CA MET A 120 -16.88 11.55 14.75
C MET A 120 -17.23 10.56 15.87
N PRO A 121 -17.00 10.86 17.17
CA PRO A 121 -17.41 9.97 18.26
C PRO A 121 -18.92 9.69 18.24
N LEU A 122 -19.76 10.70 18.12
CA LEU A 122 -21.21 10.56 18.08
C LEU A 122 -21.69 9.79 16.83
N ALA A 123 -21.04 10.03 15.68
CA ALA A 123 -21.38 9.33 14.45
C ALA A 123 -21.05 7.82 14.52
N LEU A 124 -19.97 7.45 15.19
CA LEU A 124 -19.60 6.05 15.41
C LEU A 124 -20.50 5.37 16.44
N GLU A 125 -20.81 6.04 17.54
CA GLU A 125 -21.76 5.55 18.57
C GLU A 125 -23.15 5.30 17.98
N ALA A 126 -23.64 6.18 17.10
CA ALA A 126 -24.91 5.98 16.40
C ALA A 126 -24.92 4.70 15.54
N GLN A 127 -23.75 4.21 15.13
CA GLN A 127 -23.57 2.94 14.41
C GLN A 127 -23.23 1.77 15.35
N GLY A 128 -23.22 2.00 16.67
CA GLY A 128 -22.86 0.99 17.67
C GLY A 128 -21.37 0.70 17.76
N ILE A 129 -20.51 1.60 17.27
CA ILE A 129 -19.05 1.46 17.28
C ILE A 129 -18.47 2.30 18.42
N ASP A 130 -17.72 1.66 19.33
CA ASP A 130 -16.99 2.35 20.38
C ASP A 130 -15.83 3.16 19.79
N TYR A 131 -15.82 4.47 20.08
CA TYR A 131 -14.80 5.37 19.55
C TYR A 131 -13.39 5.05 20.05
N ALA A 132 -13.22 4.63 21.29
CA ALA A 132 -11.92 4.27 21.85
C ALA A 132 -11.36 3.01 21.15
N GLY A 133 -12.20 1.99 20.98
CA GLY A 133 -11.83 0.79 20.22
C GLY A 133 -11.51 1.10 18.76
N TYR A 134 -12.25 1.98 18.11
CA TYR A 134 -11.98 2.43 16.74
C TYR A 134 -10.62 3.14 16.63
N ARG A 135 -10.29 4.00 17.59
CA ARG A 135 -8.96 4.67 17.63
C ARG A 135 -7.81 3.66 17.73
N GLU A 136 -7.95 2.66 18.59
CA GLU A 136 -6.91 1.64 18.76
C GLU A 136 -6.79 0.74 17.52
N GLU A 137 -7.89 0.42 16.86
CA GLU A 137 -7.83 -0.30 15.58
C GLU A 137 -7.13 0.53 14.48
N MET A 138 -7.47 1.82 14.38
CA MET A 138 -6.77 2.74 13.45
C MET A 138 -5.28 2.85 13.77
N ARG A 139 -4.91 2.94 15.06
CA ARG A 139 -3.50 2.94 15.49
C ARG A 139 -2.79 1.66 15.04
N ARG A 140 -3.47 0.52 15.16
CA ARG A 140 -2.95 -0.79 14.72
C ARG A 140 -2.75 -0.81 13.21
N GLU A 141 -3.72 -0.36 12.43
CA GLU A 141 -3.61 -0.29 10.96
C GLU A 141 -2.45 0.61 10.50
N ILE A 142 -2.29 1.78 11.12
CA ILE A 142 -1.16 2.68 10.84
C ILE A 142 0.16 2.00 11.20
N THR A 143 0.24 1.31 12.35
CA THR A 143 1.44 0.58 12.76
C THR A 143 1.82 -0.49 11.73
N LEU A 144 0.86 -1.26 11.24
CA LEU A 144 1.09 -2.29 10.21
C LEU A 144 1.53 -1.67 8.87
N SER A 145 0.97 -0.52 8.52
CA SER A 145 1.36 0.23 7.32
C SER A 145 2.81 0.72 7.41
N LEU A 146 3.18 1.35 8.53
CA LEU A 146 4.55 1.82 8.77
C LEU A 146 5.55 0.67 8.82
N LEU A 147 5.16 -0.46 9.40
CA LEU A 147 6.00 -1.66 9.43
C LEU A 147 6.26 -2.18 8.01
N ARG A 148 5.23 -2.27 7.17
CA ARG A 148 5.39 -2.68 5.76
C ARG A 148 6.29 -1.71 5.00
N GLN A 149 6.08 -0.41 5.20
CA GLN A 149 6.92 0.62 4.58
C GLN A 149 8.40 0.45 4.97
N ARG A 150 8.67 0.04 6.21
CA ARG A 150 10.04 -0.16 6.72
C ARG A 150 10.66 -1.49 6.29
N ASP A 151 9.91 -2.59 6.36
CA ASP A 151 10.45 -3.95 6.19
C ASP A 151 10.33 -4.48 4.76
N VAL A 152 9.35 -3.99 3.99
CA VAL A 152 9.06 -4.48 2.63
C VAL A 152 9.59 -3.52 1.56
N PHE A 153 9.24 -2.24 1.63
CA PHE A 153 9.56 -1.27 0.56
C PHE A 153 11.04 -1.13 0.24
N PRO A 154 12.00 -1.15 1.21
CA PRO A 154 13.43 -1.07 0.88
C PRO A 154 13.96 -2.26 0.09
N ARG A 155 13.22 -3.38 0.05
CA ARG A 155 13.58 -4.59 -0.70
C ARG A 155 13.11 -4.54 -2.15
N ILE A 156 12.26 -3.58 -2.48
CA ILE A 156 11.66 -3.46 -3.81
C ILE A 156 12.61 -2.68 -4.70
N TYR A 157 13.26 -3.40 -5.57
CA TYR A 157 14.11 -2.84 -6.60
C TYR A 157 13.67 -3.31 -7.98
N VAL A 158 13.45 -2.37 -8.88
CA VAL A 158 13.21 -2.63 -10.30
C VAL A 158 14.48 -2.29 -11.06
N SER A 159 15.13 -3.30 -11.61
CA SER A 159 16.33 -3.10 -12.41
C SER A 159 16.00 -2.48 -13.77
N PRO A 160 16.93 -1.75 -14.40
CA PRO A 160 16.74 -1.23 -15.76
C PRO A 160 16.37 -2.35 -16.76
N ARG A 161 16.98 -3.54 -16.61
CA ARG A 161 16.69 -4.69 -17.48
C ARG A 161 15.28 -5.20 -17.35
N GLU A 162 14.75 -5.29 -16.14
CA GLU A 162 13.35 -5.70 -15.89
C GLU A 162 12.38 -4.69 -16.50
N LEU A 163 12.68 -3.40 -16.38
CA LEU A 163 11.88 -2.35 -16.98
C LEU A 163 11.86 -2.46 -18.51
N GLU A 164 13.02 -2.64 -19.16
CA GLU A 164 13.08 -2.81 -20.61
C GLU A 164 12.35 -4.07 -21.07
N GLN A 165 12.53 -5.19 -20.39
CA GLN A 165 11.79 -6.43 -20.69
C GLN A 165 10.28 -6.27 -20.54
N ALA A 166 9.82 -5.50 -19.56
CA ALA A 166 8.40 -5.21 -19.37
C ALA A 166 7.86 -4.30 -20.48
N LEU A 167 8.63 -3.30 -20.89
CA LEU A 167 8.30 -2.43 -22.02
C LEU A 167 8.20 -3.21 -23.34
N GLU A 168 9.16 -4.10 -23.62
CA GLU A 168 9.16 -4.97 -24.79
C GLU A 168 7.94 -5.91 -24.83
N ARG A 169 7.61 -6.53 -23.71
CA ARG A 169 6.42 -7.39 -23.60
C ARG A 169 5.14 -6.62 -23.86
N GLN A 170 5.02 -5.40 -23.34
CA GLN A 170 3.86 -4.54 -23.60
C GLN A 170 3.81 -4.00 -25.01
N ALA A 171 4.93 -3.78 -25.67
CA ALA A 171 4.96 -3.32 -27.06
C ALA A 171 4.35 -4.34 -28.05
N GLY A 172 4.43 -5.63 -27.71
CA GLY A 172 3.81 -6.71 -28.49
C GLY A 172 2.33 -6.96 -28.18
N GLN A 173 1.76 -6.31 -27.17
CA GLN A 173 0.36 -6.49 -26.76
C GLN A 173 -0.45 -5.27 -27.16
N ALA A 174 -1.45 -5.47 -28.01
CA ALA A 174 -2.21 -4.40 -28.68
C ALA A 174 -3.01 -3.49 -27.73
N ASP A 175 -3.00 -3.74 -26.40
CA ASP A 175 -3.90 -3.06 -25.49
C ASP A 175 -3.29 -2.69 -24.13
N GLN A 176 -2.50 -1.62 -24.15
CA GLN A 176 -1.80 -1.12 -22.93
C GLN A 176 -2.74 -0.52 -21.86
N ASN A 177 -4.00 -0.26 -22.19
CA ASN A 177 -5.00 0.28 -21.27
C ASN A 177 -6.02 -0.78 -20.81
N ALA A 178 -5.83 -2.05 -21.18
CA ALA A 178 -6.68 -3.12 -20.69
C ALA A 178 -6.60 -3.23 -19.17
N GLU A 179 -7.75 -3.25 -18.53
CA GLU A 179 -7.91 -3.52 -17.11
C GLU A 179 -8.60 -4.86 -16.94
N PHE A 180 -8.15 -5.61 -15.95
CA PHE A 180 -8.61 -6.95 -15.64
C PHE A 180 -9.15 -6.96 -14.22
N ASP A 181 -10.39 -7.42 -14.03
CA ASP A 181 -10.92 -7.74 -12.71
C ASP A 181 -10.57 -9.19 -12.40
N VAL A 182 -9.78 -9.39 -11.34
CA VAL A 182 -9.13 -10.66 -11.05
C VAL A 182 -9.45 -11.11 -9.63
N SER A 183 -9.74 -12.39 -9.48
CA SER A 183 -9.82 -13.07 -8.19
C SER A 183 -8.72 -14.13 -8.06
N HIS A 184 -8.23 -14.32 -6.83
CA HIS A 184 -7.04 -15.11 -6.54
C HIS A 184 -7.21 -15.99 -5.30
N ILE A 185 -6.75 -17.23 -5.37
CA ILE A 185 -6.62 -18.16 -4.24
C ILE A 185 -5.14 -18.52 -4.09
N LEU A 186 -4.61 -18.41 -2.88
CA LEU A 186 -3.28 -18.88 -2.50
C LEU A 186 -3.40 -20.02 -1.51
N LEU A 187 -2.76 -21.13 -1.82
CA LEU A 187 -2.55 -22.25 -0.91
C LEU A 187 -1.07 -22.27 -0.53
N THR A 188 -0.75 -21.75 0.66
CA THR A 188 0.64 -21.57 1.09
C THR A 188 1.35 -22.89 1.34
N LEU A 189 2.65 -22.87 1.08
CA LEU A 189 3.59 -23.92 1.46
C LEU A 189 4.68 -23.32 2.34
N PRO A 190 5.03 -23.98 3.47
CA PRO A 190 6.21 -23.62 4.24
C PRO A 190 7.47 -23.66 3.38
N GLU A 191 8.49 -22.87 3.74
CA GLU A 191 9.75 -22.87 2.99
C GLU A 191 10.44 -24.24 3.01
N SER A 192 10.27 -24.98 4.11
CA SER A 192 10.79 -26.34 4.32
C SER A 192 9.79 -27.45 3.96
N ALA A 193 8.83 -27.18 3.07
CA ALA A 193 7.79 -28.18 2.73
C ALA A 193 8.40 -29.45 2.14
N THR A 194 7.96 -30.60 2.67
CA THR A 194 8.33 -31.94 2.13
C THR A 194 7.63 -32.22 0.81
N ALA A 195 8.15 -33.19 0.03
CA ALA A 195 7.53 -33.61 -1.22
C ALA A 195 6.05 -34.04 -1.04
N ASP A 196 5.75 -34.75 0.05
CA ASP A 196 4.39 -35.19 0.36
C ASP A 196 3.46 -34.01 0.69
N GLN A 197 3.98 -32.98 1.35
CA GLN A 197 3.21 -31.75 1.61
C GLN A 197 2.91 -31.00 0.33
N ILE A 198 3.89 -30.86 -0.54
CA ILE A 198 3.74 -30.24 -1.85
C ILE A 198 2.65 -30.97 -2.66
N GLU A 199 2.75 -32.29 -2.74
CA GLU A 199 1.79 -33.10 -3.49
C GLU A 199 0.36 -33.02 -2.93
N ARG A 200 0.20 -32.97 -1.61
CA ARG A 200 -1.12 -32.79 -0.98
C ARG A 200 -1.74 -31.43 -1.34
N VAL A 201 -0.95 -30.35 -1.25
CA VAL A 201 -1.43 -28.99 -1.57
C VAL A 201 -1.73 -28.85 -3.05
N GLU A 202 -0.92 -29.48 -3.91
CA GLU A 202 -1.18 -29.51 -5.36
C GLU A 202 -2.47 -30.24 -5.70
N ARG A 203 -2.74 -31.41 -5.08
CA ARG A 203 -4.02 -32.12 -5.25
C ARG A 203 -5.19 -31.26 -4.81
N LEU A 204 -5.07 -30.57 -3.67
CA LEU A 204 -6.11 -29.65 -3.20
C LEU A 204 -6.32 -28.49 -4.19
N ALA A 205 -5.25 -27.93 -4.75
CA ALA A 205 -5.35 -26.88 -5.76
C ALA A 205 -6.09 -27.35 -7.01
N ARG A 206 -5.80 -28.55 -7.48
CA ARG A 206 -6.50 -29.17 -8.63
C ARG A 206 -7.98 -29.45 -8.32
N ASP A 207 -8.30 -29.91 -7.11
CA ASP A 207 -9.69 -30.10 -6.67
C ASP A 207 -10.46 -28.78 -6.67
N ILE A 208 -9.91 -27.74 -6.04
CA ILE A 208 -10.52 -26.40 -6.02
C ILE A 208 -10.72 -25.88 -7.44
N ARG A 209 -9.72 -26.03 -8.31
CA ARG A 209 -9.83 -25.64 -9.71
C ARG A 209 -10.96 -26.39 -10.43
N ALA A 210 -11.06 -27.70 -10.25
CA ALA A 210 -12.10 -28.51 -10.87
C ALA A 210 -13.51 -28.11 -10.41
N ARG A 211 -13.69 -27.81 -9.12
CA ARG A 211 -14.94 -27.31 -8.55
C ARG A 211 -15.31 -25.95 -9.11
N ALA A 212 -14.35 -25.02 -9.15
CA ALA A 212 -14.56 -23.69 -9.72
C ALA A 212 -14.92 -23.75 -11.21
N ALA A 213 -14.23 -24.59 -12.00
CA ALA A 213 -14.54 -24.80 -13.41
C ALA A 213 -15.89 -25.51 -13.61
N GLY A 214 -16.33 -26.28 -12.61
CA GLY A 214 -17.66 -26.91 -12.56
C GLY A 214 -18.79 -25.97 -12.17
N GLY A 215 -18.50 -24.68 -11.94
CA GLY A 215 -19.50 -23.64 -11.64
C GLY A 215 -19.69 -23.35 -10.16
N GLU A 216 -18.88 -23.93 -9.25
CA GLU A 216 -18.88 -23.54 -7.86
C GLU A 216 -18.30 -22.12 -7.71
N ASP A 217 -18.88 -21.32 -6.83
CA ASP A 217 -18.48 -19.91 -6.64
C ASP A 217 -17.01 -19.80 -6.18
N PHE A 218 -16.17 -19.22 -7.03
CA PHE A 218 -14.74 -19.04 -6.76
C PHE A 218 -14.49 -18.24 -5.48
N GLY A 219 -15.34 -17.25 -5.20
CA GLY A 219 -15.23 -16.45 -3.99
C GLY A 219 -15.54 -17.27 -2.73
N GLN A 220 -16.45 -18.26 -2.80
CA GLN A 220 -16.70 -19.19 -1.70
C GLN A 220 -15.49 -20.10 -1.47
N LEU A 221 -14.89 -20.59 -2.55
CA LEU A 221 -13.67 -21.39 -2.46
C LEU A 221 -12.50 -20.58 -1.89
N ALA A 222 -12.38 -19.30 -2.27
CA ALA A 222 -11.39 -18.39 -1.69
C ALA A 222 -11.60 -18.19 -0.19
N LEU A 223 -12.84 -17.94 0.24
CA LEU A 223 -13.20 -17.82 1.67
C LEU A 223 -12.87 -19.10 2.47
N ALA A 224 -13.04 -20.28 1.84
CA ALA A 224 -12.86 -21.55 2.51
C ALA A 224 -11.39 -22.00 2.59
N TYR A 225 -10.62 -21.73 1.55
CA TYR A 225 -9.31 -22.38 1.36
C TYR A 225 -8.13 -21.41 1.21
N SER A 226 -8.36 -20.15 0.84
CA SER A 226 -7.25 -19.24 0.52
C SER A 226 -6.51 -18.77 1.77
N ASN A 227 -5.19 -18.71 1.67
CA ASN A 227 -4.32 -18.08 2.65
C ASN A 227 -3.89 -16.67 2.22
N ALA A 228 -4.37 -16.17 1.07
CA ALA A 228 -4.09 -14.81 0.62
C ALA A 228 -4.73 -13.76 1.54
N GLN A 229 -4.16 -12.56 1.59
CA GLN A 229 -4.76 -11.44 2.33
C GLN A 229 -6.19 -11.14 1.87
N SER A 230 -6.47 -11.32 0.57
CA SER A 230 -7.78 -11.15 -0.05
C SER A 230 -8.77 -12.31 0.21
N ALA A 231 -8.38 -13.32 1.00
CA ALA A 231 -9.25 -14.48 1.26
C ALA A 231 -10.63 -14.08 1.78
N LEU A 232 -10.67 -13.19 2.78
CA LEU A 232 -11.91 -12.70 3.40
C LEU A 232 -12.69 -11.70 2.53
N GLU A 233 -12.06 -11.19 1.48
CA GLU A 233 -12.65 -10.40 0.40
C GLU A 233 -13.01 -11.27 -0.82
N ARG A 234 -13.22 -12.59 -0.60
CA ARG A 234 -13.56 -13.56 -1.64
C ARG A 234 -12.47 -13.75 -2.71
N GLY A 235 -11.21 -13.49 -2.33
CA GLY A 235 -10.07 -13.56 -3.22
C GLY A 235 -9.96 -12.39 -4.20
N LYS A 236 -10.82 -11.37 -4.14
CA LYS A 236 -10.83 -10.28 -5.10
C LYS A 236 -9.58 -9.39 -4.99
N LEU A 237 -8.90 -9.20 -6.12
CA LEU A 237 -7.85 -8.20 -6.30
C LEU A 237 -8.39 -6.91 -6.93
N GLY A 238 -9.61 -6.96 -7.50
CA GLY A 238 -10.26 -5.87 -8.18
C GLY A 238 -9.63 -5.54 -9.54
N TRP A 239 -10.07 -4.42 -10.12
CA TRP A 239 -9.59 -3.95 -11.41
C TRP A 239 -8.12 -3.55 -11.35
N ARG A 240 -7.31 -4.21 -12.17
CA ARG A 240 -5.86 -3.98 -12.28
C ARG A 240 -5.45 -3.91 -13.74
N ARG A 241 -4.52 -3.00 -14.05
CA ARG A 241 -3.82 -3.03 -15.33
C ARG A 241 -2.81 -4.16 -15.33
N LEU A 242 -2.48 -4.65 -16.53
CA LEU A 242 -1.58 -5.81 -16.68
C LEU A 242 -0.28 -5.66 -15.88
N GLY A 243 0.35 -4.49 -15.95
CA GLY A 243 1.59 -4.23 -15.22
C GLY A 243 1.47 -4.09 -13.69
N GLN A 244 0.26 -3.97 -13.16
CA GLN A 244 -0.02 -3.94 -11.72
C GLN A 244 -0.27 -5.32 -11.11
N LEU A 245 -0.39 -6.34 -11.96
CA LEU A 245 -0.56 -7.72 -11.54
C LEU A 245 0.81 -8.36 -11.34
N PRO A 246 0.98 -9.25 -10.33
CA PRO A 246 2.11 -10.15 -10.26
C PRO A 246 2.38 -10.81 -11.61
N GLN A 247 3.66 -11.00 -11.98
CA GLN A 247 4.02 -11.43 -13.33
C GLN A 247 3.32 -12.72 -13.75
N PHE A 248 3.24 -13.70 -12.85
CA PHE A 248 2.58 -14.98 -13.15
C PHE A 248 1.08 -14.81 -13.40
N ILE A 249 0.40 -13.86 -12.72
CA ILE A 249 -1.02 -13.54 -12.97
C ILE A 249 -1.17 -12.81 -14.31
N ALA A 250 -0.30 -11.85 -14.58
CA ALA A 250 -0.30 -11.12 -15.84
C ALA A 250 -0.15 -12.05 -17.06
N ASP A 251 0.77 -13.03 -16.98
CA ASP A 251 1.00 -14.03 -18.04
C ASP A 251 -0.20 -14.97 -18.26
N LEU A 252 -1.05 -15.16 -17.25
CA LEU A 252 -2.27 -15.94 -17.32
C LEU A 252 -3.42 -15.15 -17.93
N VAL A 253 -3.74 -13.99 -17.37
CA VAL A 253 -4.97 -13.24 -17.71
C VAL A 253 -5.02 -12.80 -19.17
N VAL A 254 -3.87 -12.58 -19.82
CA VAL A 254 -3.82 -12.25 -21.25
C VAL A 254 -4.25 -13.41 -22.16
N LYS A 255 -4.29 -14.65 -21.66
CA LYS A 255 -4.67 -15.85 -22.38
C LYS A 255 -6.05 -16.38 -21.98
N MET A 256 -6.65 -15.77 -20.95
CA MET A 256 -7.91 -16.20 -20.36
C MET A 256 -9.07 -15.38 -20.92
N GLN A 257 -10.25 -15.98 -20.93
CA GLN A 257 -11.51 -15.30 -21.16
C GLN A 257 -12.21 -14.99 -19.83
N PRO A 258 -13.05 -13.95 -19.76
CA PRO A 258 -13.88 -13.72 -18.57
C PRO A 258 -14.64 -14.97 -18.15
N GLY A 259 -14.51 -15.33 -16.87
CA GLY A 259 -15.05 -16.56 -16.29
C GLY A 259 -14.05 -17.72 -16.18
N ASP A 260 -12.94 -17.70 -16.91
CA ASP A 260 -11.94 -18.76 -16.85
C ASP A 260 -11.22 -18.84 -15.50
N VAL A 261 -10.86 -20.07 -15.11
CA VAL A 261 -10.03 -20.37 -13.94
C VAL A 261 -8.74 -21.06 -14.40
N SER A 262 -7.60 -20.51 -13.99
CA SER A 262 -6.28 -21.03 -14.38
C SER A 262 -6.00 -22.43 -13.86
N GLU A 263 -5.05 -23.13 -14.49
CA GLU A 263 -4.38 -24.25 -13.82
C GLU A 263 -3.61 -23.74 -12.58
N PRO A 264 -3.38 -24.64 -11.57
CA PRO A 264 -2.57 -24.28 -10.42
C PRO A 264 -1.15 -23.86 -10.82
N VAL A 265 -0.74 -22.66 -10.43
CA VAL A 265 0.61 -22.14 -10.68
C VAL A 265 1.43 -22.23 -9.39
N ARG A 266 2.57 -22.89 -9.46
CA ARG A 266 3.49 -22.98 -8.32
C ARG A 266 4.43 -21.80 -8.27
N THR A 267 4.50 -21.16 -7.11
CA THR A 267 5.49 -20.11 -6.79
C THR A 267 6.25 -20.47 -5.50
N PRO A 268 7.23 -19.67 -5.08
CA PRO A 268 7.87 -19.87 -3.77
C PRO A 268 6.90 -19.80 -2.59
N THR A 269 5.79 -19.08 -2.68
CA THR A 269 4.79 -18.94 -1.60
C THR A 269 3.82 -20.11 -1.51
N GLY A 270 3.63 -20.87 -2.60
CA GLY A 270 2.69 -21.98 -2.63
C GLY A 270 2.08 -22.20 -4.01
N PHE A 271 0.84 -22.70 -4.05
CA PHE A 271 0.05 -22.85 -5.26
C PHE A 271 -0.99 -21.75 -5.38
N HIS A 272 -1.11 -21.18 -6.57
CA HIS A 272 -2.02 -20.10 -6.89
C HIS A 272 -3.04 -20.54 -7.92
N LEU A 273 -4.28 -20.10 -7.72
CA LEU A 273 -5.36 -20.20 -8.70
C LEU A 273 -5.86 -18.79 -9.00
N VAL A 274 -6.04 -18.49 -10.26
CA VAL A 274 -6.47 -17.18 -10.75
C VAL A 274 -7.75 -17.34 -11.53
N ARG A 275 -8.73 -16.48 -11.28
CA ARG A 275 -9.93 -16.35 -12.10
C ARG A 275 -9.94 -14.97 -12.71
N LEU A 276 -10.17 -14.91 -14.02
CA LEU A 276 -10.49 -13.66 -14.70
C LEU A 276 -11.99 -13.41 -14.58
N ASP A 277 -12.39 -12.43 -13.76
CA ASP A 277 -13.80 -12.09 -13.57
C ASP A 277 -14.33 -11.29 -14.76
N GLU A 278 -13.64 -10.19 -15.12
CA GLU A 278 -13.97 -9.34 -16.26
C GLU A 278 -12.69 -8.75 -16.88
N ALA A 279 -12.80 -8.29 -18.12
CA ALA A 279 -11.76 -7.52 -18.82
C ALA A 279 -12.38 -6.35 -19.55
N ARG A 280 -11.74 -5.19 -19.51
CA ARG A 280 -12.21 -3.99 -20.20
C ARG A 280 -11.05 -3.11 -20.67
N GLY A 281 -11.35 -2.24 -21.64
CA GLY A 281 -10.45 -1.18 -22.11
C GLY A 281 -9.51 -1.66 -23.21
N GLY A 282 -8.90 -0.69 -23.85
CA GLY A 282 -7.98 -0.78 -24.94
C GLY A 282 -8.12 0.37 -25.89
N GLY A 283 -7.08 1.17 -26.04
CA GLY A 283 -7.04 2.27 -26.99
C GLY A 283 -6.53 3.56 -26.36
N GLY A 284 -5.22 3.72 -26.29
CA GLY A 284 -4.57 5.00 -25.99
C GLY A 284 -3.97 5.57 -27.27
N GLY A 285 -4.53 6.68 -27.75
CA GLY A 285 -3.87 7.51 -28.75
C GLY A 285 -2.59 8.16 -28.18
N PRO A 286 -1.78 8.82 -29.04
CA PRO A 286 -0.56 9.51 -28.62
C PRO A 286 -0.87 10.55 -27.55
N MET A 287 -0.02 10.64 -26.53
CA MET A 287 -0.16 11.61 -25.45
C MET A 287 0.61 12.88 -25.80
N LEU A 288 -0.05 13.71 -26.59
CA LEU A 288 0.52 14.98 -27.03
C LEU A 288 0.35 16.03 -25.94
N VAL A 289 1.45 16.68 -25.54
CA VAL A 289 1.43 17.79 -24.60
C VAL A 289 2.11 19.01 -25.25
N GLU A 290 1.59 20.20 -24.94
CA GLU A 290 2.29 21.44 -25.30
C GLU A 290 3.43 21.65 -24.30
N GLN A 291 4.67 21.75 -24.77
CA GLN A 291 5.83 22.13 -23.99
C GLN A 291 6.23 23.55 -24.31
N ILE A 292 6.67 24.26 -23.27
CA ILE A 292 7.16 25.65 -23.40
C ILE A 292 8.65 25.65 -23.10
N HIS A 293 9.44 26.30 -23.94
CA HIS A 293 10.83 26.65 -23.70
C HIS A 293 10.90 28.07 -23.16
N ALA A 294 11.50 28.23 -22.00
CA ALA A 294 11.59 29.53 -21.34
C ALA A 294 12.97 29.73 -20.69
N ARG A 295 13.29 30.99 -20.45
CA ARG A 295 14.41 31.37 -19.60
C ARG A 295 13.98 32.46 -18.62
N HIS A 296 14.61 32.51 -17.44
CA HIS A 296 14.20 33.43 -16.41
C HIS A 296 15.38 34.06 -15.65
N ILE A 297 15.11 35.15 -14.93
CA ILE A 297 15.99 35.75 -13.94
C ILE A 297 15.22 35.78 -12.62
N LEU A 298 15.78 35.19 -11.58
CA LEU A 298 15.27 35.20 -10.20
C LEU A 298 16.07 36.17 -9.37
N MET A 299 15.41 37.02 -8.58
CA MET A 299 16.02 37.84 -7.51
C MET A 299 15.23 37.71 -6.21
N ARG A 300 15.94 37.54 -5.10
CA ARG A 300 15.32 37.39 -3.78
C ARG A 300 15.44 38.66 -2.97
N PRO A 301 14.36 39.16 -2.37
CA PRO A 301 14.47 40.23 -1.38
C PRO A 301 15.31 39.77 -0.18
N ASN A 302 16.08 40.67 0.39
CA ASN A 302 16.91 40.44 1.58
C ASN A 302 16.93 41.68 2.48
N GLU A 303 17.68 41.64 3.57
CA GLU A 303 17.77 42.75 4.54
C GLU A 303 18.27 44.05 3.94
N VAL A 304 19.05 44.01 2.87
CA VAL A 304 19.63 45.18 2.20
C VAL A 304 18.78 45.66 1.02
N GLN A 305 18.04 44.75 0.42
CA GLN A 305 17.23 44.97 -0.78
C GLN A 305 15.82 44.46 -0.55
N ASP A 306 14.91 45.37 -0.24
CA ASP A 306 13.50 45.06 -0.01
C ASP A 306 12.75 44.66 -1.30
N ASP A 307 11.50 44.23 -1.16
CA ASP A 307 10.65 43.83 -2.27
C ASP A 307 10.52 44.91 -3.36
N ALA A 308 10.33 46.17 -2.98
CA ALA A 308 10.15 47.26 -3.94
C ALA A 308 11.43 47.51 -4.75
N THR A 309 12.57 47.51 -4.08
CA THR A 309 13.88 47.68 -4.70
C THR A 309 14.22 46.48 -5.61
N THR A 310 13.91 45.27 -5.18
CA THR A 310 14.11 44.05 -6.00
C THR A 310 13.30 44.11 -7.29
N ARG A 311 12.01 44.47 -7.19
CA ARG A 311 11.13 44.63 -8.35
C ARG A 311 11.67 45.72 -9.30
N GLN A 312 12.08 46.90 -8.80
CA GLN A 312 12.63 47.97 -9.63
C GLN A 312 13.91 47.52 -10.37
N ARG A 313 14.78 46.79 -9.67
CA ARG A 313 16.02 46.28 -10.26
C ARG A 313 15.73 45.30 -11.38
N LEU A 314 14.77 44.36 -11.20
CA LEU A 314 14.33 43.47 -12.28
C LEU A 314 13.66 44.21 -13.44
N ALA A 315 12.86 45.25 -13.15
CA ALA A 315 12.30 46.08 -14.20
C ALA A 315 13.38 46.81 -15.01
N ALA A 316 14.45 47.31 -14.34
CA ALA A 316 15.60 47.88 -15.02
C ALA A 316 16.35 46.88 -15.88
N ILE A 317 16.57 45.65 -15.39
CA ILE A 317 17.19 44.55 -16.18
C ILE A 317 16.32 44.24 -17.39
N ARG A 318 15.01 44.10 -17.23
CA ARG A 318 14.08 43.92 -18.35
C ARG A 318 14.21 45.03 -19.39
N GLY A 319 14.28 46.31 -18.94
CA GLY A 319 14.49 47.44 -19.82
C GLY A 319 15.77 47.34 -20.66
N ARG A 320 16.86 46.89 -20.04
CA ARG A 320 18.16 46.67 -20.72
C ARG A 320 18.04 45.55 -21.77
N ILE A 321 17.36 44.43 -21.45
CA ILE A 321 17.13 43.35 -22.41
C ILE A 321 16.28 43.84 -23.58
N LEU A 322 15.23 44.60 -23.34
CA LEU A 322 14.39 45.18 -24.37
C LEU A 322 15.15 46.19 -25.27
N ALA A 323 16.20 46.79 -24.69
CA ALA A 323 17.12 47.69 -25.45
C ALA A 323 18.21 46.92 -26.24
N GLY A 324 18.21 45.57 -26.17
CA GLY A 324 19.11 44.73 -26.96
C GLY A 324 20.29 44.11 -26.19
N GLU A 325 20.38 44.28 -24.88
CA GLU A 325 21.37 43.56 -24.09
C GLU A 325 21.06 42.06 -24.00
N ASP A 326 22.09 41.26 -23.96
CA ASP A 326 21.94 39.79 -23.95
C ASP A 326 21.35 39.26 -22.64
N PHE A 327 20.23 38.54 -22.76
CA PHE A 327 19.53 37.96 -21.61
C PHE A 327 20.39 36.96 -20.87
N GLU A 328 21.12 36.09 -21.57
CA GLU A 328 21.97 35.03 -20.97
C GLU A 328 23.10 35.65 -20.14
N ALA A 329 23.75 36.65 -20.68
CA ALA A 329 24.83 37.37 -19.96
C ALA A 329 24.29 38.03 -18.69
N LEU A 330 23.13 38.70 -18.76
CA LEU A 330 22.49 39.30 -17.61
C LEU A 330 22.01 38.27 -16.58
N ALA A 331 21.38 37.19 -17.03
CA ALA A 331 20.94 36.10 -16.15
C ALA A 331 22.11 35.45 -15.41
N SER A 332 23.24 35.20 -16.12
CA SER A 332 24.41 34.57 -15.54
C SER A 332 25.05 35.37 -14.42
N VAL A 333 24.92 36.72 -14.46
CA VAL A 333 25.52 37.62 -13.50
C VAL A 333 24.54 38.03 -12.38
N THR A 334 23.23 38.07 -12.68
CA THR A 334 22.24 38.66 -11.76
C THR A 334 21.22 37.68 -11.22
N SER A 335 21.01 36.53 -11.86
CA SER A 335 20.03 35.56 -11.39
C SER A 335 20.54 34.80 -10.16
N GLU A 336 19.68 34.69 -9.15
CA GLU A 336 19.92 33.94 -7.93
C GLU A 336 19.31 32.53 -7.98
N ASP A 337 18.92 32.08 -9.19
CA ASP A 337 18.49 30.70 -9.39
C ASP A 337 19.69 29.76 -9.61
N PRO A 338 20.00 28.87 -8.63
CA PRO A 338 21.17 27.99 -8.75
C PRO A 338 21.01 26.95 -9.87
N GLY A 339 19.76 26.69 -10.31
CA GLY A 339 19.46 25.69 -11.31
C GLY A 339 19.69 26.16 -12.75
N SER A 340 19.52 27.44 -13.03
CA SER A 340 19.56 27.98 -14.40
C SER A 340 20.52 29.16 -14.61
N ALA A 341 20.93 29.88 -13.56
CA ALA A 341 21.77 31.07 -13.70
C ALA A 341 23.03 30.83 -14.54
N THR A 342 23.77 29.73 -14.29
CA THR A 342 25.00 29.37 -15.03
C THR A 342 24.75 28.99 -16.48
N ARG A 343 23.49 28.73 -16.86
CA ARG A 343 23.04 28.47 -18.25
C ARG A 343 22.27 29.64 -18.83
N GLY A 344 22.57 30.87 -18.38
CA GLY A 344 21.89 32.07 -18.89
C GLY A 344 20.40 32.15 -18.54
N GLY A 345 19.98 31.48 -17.46
CA GLY A 345 18.58 31.41 -17.04
C GLY A 345 17.73 30.38 -17.78
N ASP A 346 18.32 29.55 -18.64
CA ASP A 346 17.60 28.56 -19.45
C ASP A 346 16.98 27.46 -18.59
N LEU A 347 15.66 27.31 -18.69
CA LEU A 347 14.83 26.28 -18.02
C LEU A 347 14.60 25.05 -18.89
N GLY A 348 14.98 25.11 -20.18
CA GLY A 348 14.71 24.05 -21.15
C GLY A 348 13.23 23.92 -21.53
N TRP A 349 12.89 22.84 -22.21
CA TRP A 349 11.53 22.50 -22.57
C TRP A 349 10.81 21.89 -21.36
N THR A 350 9.70 22.46 -20.95
CA THR A 350 8.94 22.03 -19.78
C THR A 350 7.48 21.80 -20.12
N SER A 351 6.87 20.83 -19.46
CA SER A 351 5.45 20.50 -19.55
C SER A 351 4.65 21.27 -18.51
N PRO A 352 3.34 21.50 -18.70
CA PRO A 352 2.46 22.11 -17.68
C PRO A 352 2.53 21.35 -16.34
N GLY A 353 2.49 22.10 -15.24
CA GLY A 353 2.60 21.54 -13.88
C GLY A 353 4.04 21.43 -13.35
N THR A 354 5.04 21.93 -14.11
CA THR A 354 6.45 21.89 -13.71
C THR A 354 6.82 23.00 -12.75
N PHE A 355 6.22 24.17 -12.90
CA PHE A 355 6.56 25.38 -12.16
C PHE A 355 5.50 25.75 -11.11
N ASP A 356 5.82 26.76 -10.30
CA ASP A 356 4.86 27.41 -9.41
C ASP A 356 3.65 27.91 -10.23
N PRO A 357 2.40 27.75 -9.73
CA PRO A 357 1.20 28.11 -10.48
C PRO A 357 1.20 29.56 -11.00
N GLN A 358 1.72 30.50 -10.21
CA GLN A 358 1.80 31.91 -10.63
C GLN A 358 2.84 32.11 -11.73
N PHE A 359 3.95 31.38 -11.69
CA PHE A 359 4.95 31.38 -12.77
C PHE A 359 4.35 30.82 -14.06
N GLU A 360 3.60 29.72 -14.00
CA GLU A 360 2.95 29.12 -15.16
C GLU A 360 1.86 30.02 -15.74
N GLU A 361 1.07 30.69 -14.91
CA GLU A 361 0.07 31.64 -15.36
C GLU A 361 0.69 32.78 -16.19
N VAL A 362 1.76 33.38 -15.67
CA VAL A 362 2.48 34.44 -16.39
C VAL A 362 3.10 33.91 -17.67
N LEU A 363 3.81 32.77 -17.61
CA LEU A 363 4.49 32.18 -18.76
C LEU A 363 3.51 31.80 -19.88
N SER A 364 2.34 31.25 -19.54
CA SER A 364 1.33 30.83 -20.52
C SER A 364 0.71 31.99 -21.27
N GLY A 365 0.69 33.18 -20.64
CA GLY A 365 0.17 34.42 -21.22
C GLY A 365 1.13 35.10 -22.20
N LEU A 366 2.40 34.68 -22.28
CA LEU A 366 3.40 35.33 -23.15
C LEU A 366 3.36 34.78 -24.58
N GLY A 367 3.67 35.66 -25.52
CA GLY A 367 4.02 35.31 -26.89
C GLY A 367 5.49 34.86 -26.99
N GLU A 368 5.83 34.20 -28.11
CA GLU A 368 7.22 33.81 -28.40
C GLU A 368 8.14 35.03 -28.50
N GLY A 369 9.27 34.98 -27.78
CA GLY A 369 10.20 36.09 -27.65
C GLY A 369 9.80 37.16 -26.62
N GLU A 370 8.60 37.11 -26.08
CA GLU A 370 8.10 38.09 -25.13
C GLU A 370 8.68 37.89 -23.73
N ILE A 371 8.92 39.03 -23.05
CA ILE A 371 9.47 39.06 -21.67
C ILE A 371 8.40 39.62 -20.73
N SER A 372 8.12 38.89 -19.66
CA SER A 372 7.13 39.30 -18.66
C SER A 372 7.52 40.62 -17.94
N GLU A 373 6.51 41.29 -17.40
CA GLU A 373 6.77 42.21 -16.30
C GLU A 373 7.31 41.47 -15.07
N PRO A 374 8.04 42.14 -14.13
CA PRO A 374 8.43 41.52 -12.88
C PRO A 374 7.23 41.04 -12.08
N PHE A 375 7.19 39.77 -11.74
CA PHE A 375 6.16 39.15 -10.92
C PHE A 375 6.78 38.37 -9.76
N ARG A 376 5.96 38.04 -8.75
CA ARG A 376 6.43 37.44 -7.51
C ARG A 376 5.87 36.00 -7.37
N THR A 377 6.73 35.08 -6.93
CA THR A 377 6.35 33.75 -6.43
C THR A 377 6.86 33.58 -4.99
N GLN A 378 6.63 32.41 -4.42
CA GLN A 378 7.23 32.05 -3.12
C GLN A 378 8.77 32.02 -3.13
N PHE A 379 9.40 31.92 -4.29
CA PHE A 379 10.86 31.84 -4.44
C PHE A 379 11.52 33.21 -4.55
N GLY A 380 10.75 34.26 -4.87
CA GLY A 380 11.24 35.60 -5.09
C GLY A 380 10.58 36.33 -6.25
N TRP A 381 11.24 37.33 -6.79
CA TRP A 381 10.83 38.10 -7.95
C TRP A 381 11.45 37.52 -9.22
N HIS A 382 10.64 37.44 -10.27
CA HIS A 382 11.03 36.85 -11.56
C HIS A 382 10.74 37.79 -12.72
N ILE A 383 11.57 37.71 -13.75
CA ILE A 383 11.17 37.99 -15.14
C ILE A 383 11.41 36.70 -15.92
N VAL A 384 10.51 36.38 -16.85
CA VAL A 384 10.58 35.19 -17.67
C VAL A 384 10.41 35.60 -19.15
N GLN A 385 11.18 34.95 -20.02
CA GLN A 385 11.03 35.07 -21.46
C GLN A 385 10.59 33.72 -22.04
N MET A 386 9.55 33.74 -22.85
CA MET A 386 9.17 32.59 -23.65
C MET A 386 10.05 32.51 -24.88
N LEU A 387 10.70 31.36 -25.10
CA LEU A 387 11.56 31.12 -26.26
C LEU A 387 10.85 30.35 -27.36
N GLY A 388 9.83 29.57 -27.02
CA GLY A 388 9.04 28.86 -28.01
C GLY A 388 8.04 27.87 -27.37
N LYS A 389 7.14 27.36 -28.20
CA LYS A 389 6.18 26.32 -27.87
C LYS A 389 6.36 25.14 -28.83
N ARG A 390 6.16 23.94 -28.37
CA ARG A 390 6.12 22.75 -29.23
C ARG A 390 5.11 21.74 -28.74
N THR A 391 4.56 20.96 -29.65
CA THR A 391 3.85 19.74 -29.30
C THR A 391 4.88 18.61 -29.14
N HIS A 392 4.91 17.99 -28.00
CA HIS A 392 5.79 16.86 -27.71
C HIS A 392 4.96 15.62 -27.40
N ASP A 393 5.30 14.50 -28.03
CA ASP A 393 4.68 13.22 -27.72
C ASP A 393 5.38 12.60 -26.50
N GLN A 394 4.70 12.65 -25.36
CA GLN A 394 5.16 12.06 -24.09
C GLN A 394 4.74 10.60 -23.92
N SER A 395 4.21 9.97 -24.94
CA SER A 395 3.68 8.60 -24.83
C SER A 395 4.71 7.63 -24.30
N ASP A 396 5.97 7.72 -24.73
CA ASP A 396 7.04 6.82 -24.28
C ASP A 396 7.48 7.07 -22.84
N GLU A 397 7.64 8.33 -22.44
CA GLU A 397 7.99 8.71 -21.07
C GLU A 397 6.89 8.31 -20.09
N VAL A 398 5.64 8.63 -20.42
CA VAL A 398 4.48 8.27 -19.61
C VAL A 398 4.32 6.75 -19.54
N ARG A 399 4.49 6.04 -20.66
CA ARG A 399 4.48 4.57 -20.70
C ARG A 399 5.56 4.00 -19.80
N ARG A 400 6.81 4.47 -19.92
CA ARG A 400 7.94 4.04 -19.11
C ARG A 400 7.67 4.26 -17.63
N GLN A 401 7.16 5.42 -17.25
CA GLN A 401 6.82 5.74 -15.86
C GLN A 401 5.67 4.87 -15.34
N ARG A 402 4.63 4.63 -16.16
CA ARG A 402 3.53 3.73 -15.79
C ARG A 402 4.02 2.30 -15.58
N VAL A 403 4.85 1.78 -16.49
CA VAL A 403 5.41 0.43 -16.36
C VAL A 403 6.28 0.32 -15.12
N LEU A 404 7.12 1.31 -14.84
CA LEU A 404 7.96 1.32 -13.64
C LEU A 404 7.11 1.33 -12.35
N THR A 405 6.07 2.16 -12.30
CA THR A 405 5.15 2.21 -11.15
C THR A 405 4.43 0.88 -10.97
N ALA A 406 3.88 0.33 -12.05
CA ALA A 406 3.18 -0.94 -12.04
C ALA A 406 4.09 -2.11 -11.60
N LEU A 407 5.33 -2.18 -12.09
CA LEU A 407 6.30 -3.17 -11.63
C LEU A 407 6.63 -3.04 -10.14
N ARG A 408 6.72 -1.80 -9.62
CA ARG A 408 6.93 -1.59 -8.18
C ARG A 408 5.73 -2.09 -7.38
N GLU A 409 4.51 -1.77 -7.78
CA GLU A 409 3.28 -2.21 -7.14
C GLU A 409 3.17 -3.74 -7.13
N SER A 410 3.40 -4.39 -8.28
CA SER A 410 3.44 -5.85 -8.39
C SER A 410 4.46 -6.49 -7.43
N LYS A 411 5.68 -5.92 -7.37
CA LYS A 411 6.72 -6.40 -6.44
C LYS A 411 6.38 -6.14 -4.97
N VAL A 412 5.60 -5.10 -4.66
CA VAL A 412 5.09 -4.87 -3.29
C VAL A 412 4.23 -6.05 -2.85
N ASP A 413 3.31 -6.49 -3.70
CA ASP A 413 2.40 -7.58 -3.37
C ASP A 413 3.19 -8.91 -3.17
N GLU A 414 4.07 -9.25 -4.12
CA GLU A 414 4.91 -10.47 -4.03
C GLU A 414 5.83 -10.47 -2.79
N GLU A 415 6.56 -9.37 -2.55
CA GLU A 415 7.47 -9.28 -1.39
C GLU A 415 6.69 -9.25 -0.08
N THR A 416 5.48 -8.65 -0.06
CA THR A 416 4.61 -8.67 1.12
C THR A 416 4.17 -10.09 1.46
N GLU A 417 3.74 -10.89 0.47
CA GLU A 417 3.38 -12.29 0.70
C GLU A 417 4.57 -13.11 1.21
N LEU A 418 5.74 -12.96 0.60
CA LEU A 418 6.98 -13.62 1.04
C LEU A 418 7.38 -13.20 2.45
N TRP A 419 7.26 -11.92 2.77
CA TRP A 419 7.57 -11.38 4.08
C TRP A 419 6.61 -11.88 5.16
N LEU A 420 5.30 -11.90 4.88
CA LEU A 420 4.30 -12.42 5.80
C LEU A 420 4.49 -13.91 6.08
N ARG A 421 4.80 -14.69 5.03
CA ARG A 421 5.14 -16.12 5.20
C ARG A 421 6.35 -16.29 6.13
N ARG A 422 7.46 -15.57 5.89
CA ARG A 422 8.64 -15.61 6.76
C ARG A 422 8.29 -15.26 8.21
N LEU A 423 7.53 -14.19 8.41
CA LEU A 423 7.09 -13.81 9.76
C LEU A 423 6.25 -14.90 10.43
N ARG A 424 5.39 -15.58 9.67
CA ARG A 424 4.55 -16.67 10.18
C ARG A 424 5.36 -17.93 10.49
N ASP A 425 6.32 -18.27 9.64
CA ASP A 425 7.19 -19.44 9.80
C ASP A 425 8.14 -19.28 11.02
N ASP A 426 8.61 -18.06 11.29
CA ASP A 426 9.46 -17.72 12.43
C ASP A 426 8.70 -17.62 13.77
N ALA A 427 7.36 -17.54 13.73
CA ALA A 427 6.56 -17.31 14.91
C ALA A 427 6.14 -18.62 15.59
N TYR A 428 6.31 -18.68 16.91
CA TYR A 428 5.65 -19.73 17.71
C TYR A 428 4.15 -19.43 17.83
N VAL A 429 3.32 -20.36 17.39
CA VAL A 429 1.85 -20.22 17.49
C VAL A 429 1.26 -21.50 18.08
N GLU A 430 0.52 -21.36 19.16
CA GLU A 430 -0.21 -22.44 19.83
C GLU A 430 -1.70 -22.10 19.84
N TYR A 431 -2.51 -22.90 19.15
CA TYR A 431 -3.97 -22.77 19.17
C TYR A 431 -4.53 -23.46 20.40
N ARG A 432 -5.37 -22.77 21.16
CA ARG A 432 -6.08 -23.33 22.32
C ARG A 432 -7.41 -23.88 21.85
N SER A 433 -7.50 -25.23 21.78
CA SER A 433 -8.76 -25.92 21.54
C SER A 433 -9.76 -25.65 22.65
N ARG A 434 -11.08 -25.75 22.30
CA ARG A 434 -12.22 -25.62 23.24
C ARG A 434 -12.12 -26.58 24.41
#